data_233698758b221ee3aef2483ed2534bd9
#
_entry.id   233698758b221ee3aef2483ed2534bd9
#
_cell.length_a   1.000
_cell.length_b   1.000
_cell.length_c   1.000
_cell.angle_alpha   90.00
_cell.angle_beta   90.00
_cell.angle_gamma   90.00
#
_symmetry.space_group_name_H-M   'P 1'
#
loop_
_entity.id
_entity.type
_entity.pdbx_description
1 polymer ?
#
loop_
_entity_poly.entity_id
_entity_poly.type
_entity_poly.pdbx_seq_one_letter_code
_entity_poly.pdbx_strand_id
1 'polypeptide(L)'
;MGVMLQAFYWDCPRAENCEHHWWGLIKSRLPLIAQAGFTALWLPPVNKAAGWKSMGYDPYDYYDLGEFDQKGGVPTWFGSKADLVDLIESAHAAGLQVYADLVFNHNSGGDAQELNPIDGRSRWTRFEPKSAKFPRDWKCFHPSRYETWDGATFGDMPDLCHRAPLVYTELISYARWLLEEIGFDGFRYDMVKGYGGWMVRSIQELRALRDGTTFKPYAVGECWDSERTIGDWLDEANAWSDNPVGAFDFPLRWRLRDLCDSYGFRLRDLAERGVLMWDRPAQAVTFVENHDVVRDSPIINDKLLAYAFILTHEGYPCVFWQDYFNWNLAQPDNQSGIDALIKVHEQNAAGPMQVLFVDNDLYVMQRLGAGDQNGLALVLNNRGSWNGTWVQTRWNNTRLVPAAWAGRDDLNMPHEKWTNESGWADLWAPPRGYGVYIPA
;
A
#
# COMPACT_ATOMS: atom_id res chain seq x y z
N MET A 1 -8.73 -11.50 -4.81
CA MET A 1 -7.93 -10.53 -4.04
C MET A 1 -8.42 -9.15 -4.44
N GLY A 2 -8.50 -8.20 -3.52
CA GLY A 2 -9.00 -6.86 -3.82
C GLY A 2 -7.90 -5.91 -4.28
N VAL A 3 -8.23 -4.62 -4.35
CA VAL A 3 -7.32 -3.52 -4.69
C VAL A 3 -7.39 -2.47 -3.59
N MET A 4 -6.24 -2.09 -3.03
CA MET A 4 -6.13 -1.03 -2.02
C MET A 4 -5.89 0.32 -2.69
N LEU A 5 -6.51 1.38 -2.17
CA LEU A 5 -6.21 2.76 -2.50
C LEU A 5 -5.43 3.41 -1.35
N GLN A 6 -4.22 3.89 -1.58
CA GLN A 6 -3.60 4.85 -0.68
C GLN A 6 -4.36 6.18 -0.79
N ALA A 7 -5.20 6.48 0.19
CA ALA A 7 -6.17 7.57 0.13
C ALA A 7 -5.59 8.91 0.63
N PHE A 8 -4.32 9.18 0.37
CA PHE A 8 -3.66 10.46 0.66
C PHE A 8 -2.38 10.62 -0.16
N TYR A 9 -1.83 11.82 -0.13
CA TYR A 9 -0.51 12.16 -0.66
C TYR A 9 0.10 13.28 0.20
N TRP A 10 1.41 13.49 0.09
CA TRP A 10 2.10 14.52 0.87
C TRP A 10 1.57 15.91 0.49
N ASP A 11 1.28 16.74 1.50
CA ASP A 11 0.64 18.06 1.35
C ASP A 11 -0.77 18.01 0.70
N CYS A 12 -1.52 16.94 0.90
CA CYS A 12 -2.93 16.90 0.52
C CYS A 12 -3.71 18.08 1.17
N PRO A 13 -4.78 18.60 0.52
CA PRO A 13 -5.47 19.79 0.98
C PRO A 13 -5.96 19.72 2.43
N ARG A 14 -5.81 20.84 3.16
CA ARG A 14 -6.35 21.04 4.50
C ARG A 14 -7.66 21.82 4.44
N ALA A 15 -8.42 21.79 5.52
CA ALA A 15 -9.67 22.54 5.66
C ALA A 15 -9.56 24.02 5.34
N GLU A 16 -8.41 24.64 5.60
CA GLU A 16 -8.19 26.06 5.27
C GLU A 16 -8.19 26.35 3.76
N ASN A 17 -7.93 25.33 2.94
CA ASN A 17 -7.71 25.46 1.50
C ASN A 17 -8.74 24.70 0.65
N CYS A 18 -9.74 24.06 1.28
CA CYS A 18 -10.78 23.33 0.57
C CYS A 18 -12.11 23.40 1.32
N GLU A 19 -13.20 23.18 0.62
CA GLU A 19 -14.57 23.22 1.15
C GLU A 19 -14.79 22.19 2.27
N HIS A 20 -14.02 21.10 2.27
CA HIS A 20 -14.07 20.04 3.26
C HIS A 20 -12.68 19.73 3.79
N HIS A 21 -12.59 19.27 5.04
CA HIS A 21 -11.40 18.58 5.55
C HIS A 21 -11.08 17.35 4.68
N TRP A 22 -9.85 16.83 4.77
CA TRP A 22 -9.43 15.69 3.94
C TRP A 22 -10.35 14.48 4.12
N TRP A 23 -10.80 14.20 5.36
CA TRP A 23 -11.76 13.13 5.64
C TRP A 23 -13.07 13.31 4.87
N GLY A 24 -13.61 14.52 4.84
CA GLY A 24 -14.81 14.84 4.07
C GLY A 24 -14.61 14.73 2.56
N LEU A 25 -13.41 15.06 2.05
CA LEU A 25 -13.08 14.89 0.63
C LEU A 25 -13.05 13.40 0.25
N ILE A 26 -12.35 12.56 1.03
CA ILE A 26 -12.34 11.11 0.78
C ILE A 26 -13.76 10.57 0.82
N LYS A 27 -14.55 10.93 1.86
CA LYS A 27 -15.96 10.53 1.97
C LYS A 27 -16.77 10.87 0.73
N SER A 28 -16.62 12.07 0.18
CA SER A 28 -17.31 12.48 -1.05
C SER A 28 -16.93 11.64 -2.29
N ARG A 29 -15.78 10.97 -2.27
CA ARG A 29 -15.27 10.12 -3.36
C ARG A 29 -15.61 8.64 -3.18
N LEU A 30 -16.10 8.20 -2.02
CA LEU A 30 -16.40 6.79 -1.75
C LEU A 30 -17.27 6.11 -2.82
N PRO A 31 -18.33 6.74 -3.37
CA PRO A 31 -19.13 6.11 -4.41
C PRO A 31 -18.31 5.79 -5.67
N LEU A 32 -17.42 6.69 -6.10
CA LEU A 32 -16.54 6.46 -7.24
C LEU A 32 -15.50 5.38 -6.94
N ILE A 33 -14.91 5.40 -5.75
CA ILE A 33 -13.90 4.44 -5.31
C ILE A 33 -14.50 3.02 -5.27
N ALA A 34 -15.67 2.86 -4.65
CA ALA A 34 -16.36 1.57 -4.60
C ALA A 34 -16.80 1.09 -5.99
N GLN A 35 -17.34 1.98 -6.82
CA GLN A 35 -17.76 1.64 -8.19
C GLN A 35 -16.60 1.22 -9.08
N ALA A 36 -15.40 1.79 -8.88
CA ALA A 36 -14.20 1.41 -9.61
C ALA A 36 -13.67 0.01 -9.24
N GLY A 37 -14.10 -0.54 -8.08
CA GLY A 37 -13.71 -1.88 -7.63
C GLY A 37 -12.59 -1.90 -6.59
N PHE A 38 -12.27 -0.76 -5.97
CA PHE A 38 -11.42 -0.77 -4.78
C PHE A 38 -12.10 -1.49 -3.63
N THR A 39 -11.31 -2.17 -2.81
CA THR A 39 -11.81 -2.95 -1.67
C THR A 39 -11.32 -2.43 -0.32
N ALA A 40 -10.32 -1.56 -0.32
CA ALA A 40 -9.77 -0.99 0.90
C ALA A 40 -9.16 0.40 0.69
N LEU A 41 -9.17 1.20 1.77
CA LEU A 41 -8.49 2.49 1.88
C LEU A 41 -7.35 2.39 2.89
N TRP A 42 -6.16 2.83 2.52
CA TRP A 42 -5.09 3.12 3.47
C TRP A 42 -5.11 4.63 3.76
N LEU A 43 -5.46 5.01 5.00
CA LEU A 43 -5.48 6.40 5.48
C LEU A 43 -4.11 6.78 6.07
N PRO A 44 -3.74 8.08 6.05
CA PRO A 44 -2.51 8.57 6.70
C PRO A 44 -2.58 8.43 8.23
N PRO A 45 -1.48 8.70 8.97
CA PRO A 45 -1.50 8.67 10.44
C PRO A 45 -2.59 9.57 11.01
N VAL A 46 -3.49 9.01 11.80
CA VAL A 46 -4.73 9.68 12.23
C VAL A 46 -4.57 10.45 13.55
N ASN A 47 -3.52 10.17 14.30
CA ASN A 47 -3.25 10.74 15.62
C ASN A 47 -2.67 12.17 15.56
N LYS A 48 -2.75 12.89 16.68
CA LYS A 48 -2.15 14.23 16.82
C LYS A 48 -0.64 14.15 16.69
N ALA A 49 -0.11 14.97 15.79
CA ALA A 49 1.30 15.15 15.51
C ALA A 49 1.93 16.26 16.37
N ALA A 50 3.24 16.45 16.24
CA ALA A 50 4.00 17.48 16.93
C ALA A 50 3.56 18.93 16.61
N GLY A 51 2.86 19.12 15.48
CA GLY A 51 2.29 20.40 15.06
C GLY A 51 1.04 20.21 14.21
N TRP A 52 0.14 21.19 14.23
CA TRP A 52 -1.12 21.13 13.48
C TRP A 52 -0.95 21.15 11.94
N LYS A 53 0.25 21.52 11.45
CA LYS A 53 0.60 21.48 10.03
C LYS A 53 1.32 20.20 9.63
N SER A 54 1.36 19.19 10.48
CA SER A 54 2.04 17.93 10.19
C SER A 54 1.12 16.92 9.51
N MET A 55 1.72 16.14 8.60
CA MET A 55 1.07 15.00 7.93
C MET A 55 0.96 13.75 8.83
N GLY A 56 1.35 13.84 10.14
CA GLY A 56 1.17 12.78 11.12
C GLY A 56 2.37 11.88 11.37
N TYR A 57 3.44 11.98 10.56
CA TYR A 57 4.66 11.16 10.71
C TYR A 57 5.62 11.63 11.80
N ASP A 58 5.15 12.48 12.71
CA ASP A 58 5.83 12.97 13.90
C ASP A 58 4.87 12.88 15.12
N PRO A 59 4.45 11.67 15.52
CA PRO A 59 3.35 11.46 16.46
C PRO A 59 3.65 12.04 17.85
N TYR A 60 2.64 12.70 18.42
CA TYR A 60 2.67 13.26 19.76
C TYR A 60 1.66 12.61 20.71
N ASP A 61 0.37 12.64 20.37
CA ASP A 61 -0.70 12.05 21.20
C ASP A 61 -1.48 11.04 20.38
N TYR A 62 -1.24 9.76 20.64
CA TYR A 62 -1.85 8.66 19.91
C TYR A 62 -3.38 8.62 20.05
N TYR A 63 -3.93 9.08 21.19
CA TYR A 63 -5.37 9.02 21.46
C TYR A 63 -6.11 10.31 21.13
N ASP A 64 -5.43 11.33 20.61
CA ASP A 64 -6.07 12.53 20.06
C ASP A 64 -6.18 12.44 18.53
N LEU A 65 -7.37 12.21 18.04
CA LEU A 65 -7.70 12.16 16.61
C LEU A 65 -8.27 13.48 16.08
N GLY A 66 -7.98 14.60 16.78
CA GLY A 66 -8.50 15.93 16.46
C GLY A 66 -9.62 16.36 17.38
N GLU A 67 -9.49 16.07 18.69
CA GLU A 67 -10.46 16.43 19.73
C GLU A 67 -9.92 17.47 20.73
N PHE A 68 -8.60 17.47 20.96
CA PHE A 68 -7.99 18.33 21.98
C PHE A 68 -7.23 19.51 21.36
N ASP A 69 -7.39 20.70 21.96
CA ASP A 69 -6.63 21.90 21.59
C ASP A 69 -5.20 21.78 22.13
N GLN A 70 -4.34 21.20 21.30
CA GLN A 70 -2.90 21.02 21.58
C GLN A 70 -2.08 21.05 20.30
N LYS A 71 -0.77 21.33 20.43
CA LYS A 71 0.16 21.43 19.29
C LYS A 71 -0.28 22.41 18.20
N GLY A 72 -1.04 23.45 18.61
CA GLY A 72 -1.44 24.58 17.75
C GLY A 72 -2.83 24.48 17.14
N GLY A 73 -3.66 23.50 17.51
CA GLY A 73 -5.04 23.40 17.06
C GLY A 73 -5.79 22.19 17.57
N VAL A 74 -7.11 22.20 17.38
CA VAL A 74 -7.98 21.07 17.72
C VAL A 74 -7.93 19.98 16.65
N PRO A 75 -8.21 20.24 15.34
CA PRO A 75 -8.18 19.18 14.33
C PRO A 75 -6.73 18.70 14.06
N THR A 76 -6.61 17.52 13.50
CA THR A 76 -5.38 17.10 12.81
C THR A 76 -5.30 17.79 11.44
N TRP A 77 -4.24 17.58 10.66
CA TRP A 77 -4.19 18.05 9.27
C TRP A 77 -5.43 17.64 8.48
N PHE A 78 -5.95 16.45 8.75
CA PHE A 78 -6.97 15.78 7.94
C PHE A 78 -8.40 16.07 8.37
N GLY A 79 -8.62 16.52 9.60
CA GLY A 79 -9.93 16.81 10.16
C GLY A 79 -10.09 16.47 11.64
N SER A 80 -11.32 16.45 12.10
CA SER A 80 -11.69 16.05 13.45
C SER A 80 -11.89 14.53 13.56
N LYS A 81 -11.92 14.00 14.80
CA LYS A 81 -12.29 12.60 15.06
C LYS A 81 -13.70 12.29 14.55
N ALA A 82 -14.65 13.21 14.68
CA ALA A 82 -16.00 13.00 14.19
C ALA A 82 -16.02 12.80 12.67
N ASP A 83 -15.26 13.61 11.91
CA ASP A 83 -15.13 13.46 10.45
C ASP A 83 -14.48 12.12 10.07
N LEU A 84 -13.49 11.68 10.84
CA LEU A 84 -12.81 10.40 10.62
C LEU A 84 -13.76 9.21 10.83
N VAL A 85 -14.49 9.20 11.95
CA VAL A 85 -15.45 8.12 12.27
C VAL A 85 -16.55 8.06 11.22
N ASP A 86 -17.09 9.21 10.82
CA ASP A 86 -18.11 9.32 9.77
C ASP A 86 -17.58 8.85 8.40
N LEU A 87 -16.31 9.09 8.08
CA LEU A 87 -15.65 8.53 6.89
C LEU A 87 -15.59 7.00 6.97
N ILE A 88 -15.12 6.44 8.11
CA ILE A 88 -14.97 4.99 8.29
C ILE A 88 -16.32 4.28 8.16
N GLU A 89 -17.37 4.78 8.86
CA GLU A 89 -18.73 4.23 8.77
C GLU A 89 -19.26 4.27 7.33
N SER A 90 -19.02 5.39 6.63
CA SER A 90 -19.43 5.55 5.23
C SER A 90 -18.66 4.62 4.28
N ALA A 91 -17.38 4.38 4.55
CA ALA A 91 -16.56 3.42 3.79
C ALA A 91 -17.07 1.98 3.98
N HIS A 92 -17.38 1.58 5.21
CA HIS A 92 -17.98 0.28 5.51
C HIS A 92 -19.34 0.11 4.83
N ALA A 93 -20.19 1.14 4.85
CA ALA A 93 -21.47 1.13 4.14
C ALA A 93 -21.31 0.97 2.61
N ALA A 94 -20.17 1.41 2.06
CA ALA A 94 -19.80 1.22 0.66
C ALA A 94 -19.06 -0.10 0.38
N GLY A 95 -18.87 -0.97 1.39
CA GLY A 95 -18.19 -2.26 1.27
C GLY A 95 -16.66 -2.17 1.28
N LEU A 96 -16.08 -1.05 1.71
CA LEU A 96 -14.65 -0.81 1.75
C LEU A 96 -14.09 -1.06 3.16
N GLN A 97 -12.95 -1.73 3.25
CA GLN A 97 -12.14 -1.79 4.47
C GLN A 97 -11.32 -0.51 4.64
N VAL A 98 -10.94 -0.19 5.87
CA VAL A 98 -10.15 1.01 6.18
C VAL A 98 -8.95 0.64 7.06
N TYR A 99 -7.74 1.00 6.61
CA TYR A 99 -6.50 0.70 7.30
C TYR A 99 -5.85 1.97 7.83
N ALA A 100 -5.44 1.96 9.12
CA ALA A 100 -4.73 3.06 9.74
C ALA A 100 -3.22 2.96 9.51
N ASP A 101 -2.56 4.09 9.32
CA ASP A 101 -1.10 4.20 9.31
C ASP A 101 -0.58 4.33 10.75
N LEU A 102 0.29 3.41 11.18
CA LEU A 102 0.85 3.36 12.53
C LEU A 102 2.33 3.74 12.53
N VAL A 103 2.63 4.92 13.07
CA VAL A 103 4.01 5.40 13.27
C VAL A 103 4.45 5.03 14.67
N PHE A 104 5.11 3.89 14.81
CA PHE A 104 5.50 3.32 16.11
C PHE A 104 6.99 3.38 16.39
N ASN A 105 7.82 3.75 15.42
CA ASN A 105 9.26 3.83 15.60
C ASN A 105 9.66 4.99 16.53
N HIS A 106 9.08 6.16 16.37
CA HIS A 106 9.53 7.39 17.02
C HIS A 106 8.36 8.29 17.44
N ASN A 107 8.69 9.30 18.28
CA ASN A 107 7.77 10.39 18.62
C ASN A 107 8.44 11.74 18.38
N SER A 108 7.64 12.81 18.34
CA SER A 108 8.15 14.18 18.21
C SER A 108 7.29 15.17 19.00
N GLY A 109 7.83 16.38 19.21
CA GLY A 109 7.12 17.45 19.88
C GLY A 109 6.99 17.30 21.40
N GLY A 110 7.92 16.61 22.07
CA GLY A 110 7.93 16.48 23.52
C GLY A 110 7.81 17.83 24.24
N ASP A 111 7.20 17.86 25.41
CA ASP A 111 6.88 19.09 26.16
C ASP A 111 8.07 19.62 26.96
N ALA A 112 9.04 18.75 27.33
CA ALA A 112 10.26 19.13 28.00
C ALA A 112 11.42 18.19 27.66
N GLN A 113 12.63 18.70 27.83
CA GLN A 113 13.84 17.90 27.79
C GLN A 113 14.07 17.16 29.10
N GLU A 114 14.52 15.92 29.00
CA GLU A 114 14.93 15.11 30.13
C GLU A 114 16.34 14.56 29.91
N LEU A 115 17.13 14.52 30.98
CA LEU A 115 18.44 13.87 30.97
C LEU A 115 18.23 12.33 30.99
N ASN A 116 18.71 11.63 29.96
CA ASN A 116 18.79 10.19 30.01
C ASN A 116 20.05 9.76 30.78
N PRO A 117 19.91 9.13 31.96
CA PRO A 117 21.08 8.78 32.82
C PRO A 117 21.94 7.65 32.23
N ILE A 118 21.48 6.97 31.19
CA ILE A 118 22.22 5.85 30.55
C ILE A 118 23.37 6.40 29.71
N ASP A 119 23.13 7.47 28.94
CA ASP A 119 24.13 8.05 28.04
C ASP A 119 24.50 9.52 28.37
N GLY A 120 23.85 10.11 29.38
CA GLY A 120 24.11 11.48 29.83
C GLY A 120 23.62 12.56 28.86
N ARG A 121 22.75 12.24 27.88
CA ARG A 121 22.23 13.19 26.90
C ARG A 121 20.81 13.65 27.24
N SER A 122 20.54 14.92 27.01
CA SER A 122 19.18 15.48 27.13
C SER A 122 18.46 15.38 25.80
N ARG A 123 17.20 14.92 25.86
CA ARG A 123 16.30 14.77 24.68
C ARG A 123 14.91 15.26 25.03
N TRP A 124 14.10 15.60 24.02
CA TRP A 124 12.69 15.96 24.16
C TRP A 124 11.82 14.71 24.38
N THR A 125 11.89 14.12 25.57
CA THR A 125 11.26 12.84 25.91
C THR A 125 10.11 12.93 26.91
N ARG A 126 9.83 14.12 27.44
CA ARG A 126 8.65 14.34 28.28
C ARG A 126 7.43 14.60 27.41
N PHE A 127 6.43 13.73 27.50
CA PHE A 127 5.15 13.87 26.80
C PHE A 127 4.01 13.85 27.80
N GLU A 128 3.22 14.94 27.83
CA GLU A 128 2.05 15.13 28.68
C GLU A 128 0.82 15.37 27.81
N PRO A 129 0.32 14.34 27.09
CA PRO A 129 -0.75 14.48 26.12
C PRO A 129 -2.07 14.89 26.80
N LYS A 130 -2.85 15.76 26.15
CA LYS A 130 -4.16 16.20 26.67
C LYS A 130 -5.23 15.10 26.69
N SER A 131 -5.07 14.03 25.92
CA SER A 131 -5.88 12.83 26.08
C SER A 131 -5.74 12.16 27.44
N ALA A 132 -4.69 12.52 28.21
CA ALA A 132 -4.26 11.90 29.45
C ALA A 132 -3.94 10.41 29.34
N LYS A 133 -3.80 9.88 28.11
CA LYS A 133 -3.41 8.50 27.83
C LYS A 133 -1.96 8.47 27.34
N PHE A 134 -1.24 7.42 27.70
CA PHE A 134 0.13 7.18 27.29
C PHE A 134 1.07 8.37 27.53
N PRO A 135 1.16 8.94 28.76
CA PRO A 135 2.24 9.88 29.09
C PRO A 135 3.59 9.17 29.04
N ARG A 136 4.61 9.85 28.49
CA ARG A 136 5.93 9.26 28.30
C ARG A 136 7.01 10.10 28.95
N ASP A 137 8.03 9.42 29.46
CA ASP A 137 9.28 10.02 29.95
C ASP A 137 10.48 9.33 29.25
N TRP A 138 11.69 9.75 29.59
CA TRP A 138 12.93 9.22 29.01
C TRP A 138 13.04 7.68 29.03
N LYS A 139 12.37 6.98 29.96
CA LYS A 139 12.41 5.51 30.07
C LYS A 139 11.69 4.80 28.92
N CYS A 140 10.84 5.52 28.20
CA CYS A 140 10.13 5.01 27.03
C CYS A 140 10.97 5.01 25.75
N PHE A 141 12.16 5.62 25.78
CA PHE A 141 12.94 5.89 24.59
C PHE A 141 14.37 5.32 24.70
N HIS A 142 14.96 5.04 23.53
CA HIS A 142 16.36 4.60 23.46
C HIS A 142 17.36 5.75 23.75
N PRO A 143 18.56 5.43 24.35
CA PRO A 143 18.87 4.13 24.93
C PRO A 143 18.07 3.87 26.20
N SER A 144 17.58 2.65 26.38
CA SER A 144 16.78 2.24 27.52
C SER A 144 17.46 1.12 28.32
N ARG A 145 17.09 0.99 29.60
CA ARG A 145 17.52 -0.16 30.43
C ARG A 145 16.97 -1.50 29.96
N TYR A 146 15.93 -1.49 29.14
CA TYR A 146 15.31 -2.69 28.62
C TYR A 146 15.98 -3.17 27.33
N GLU A 147 16.46 -2.23 26.53
CA GLU A 147 17.16 -2.48 25.29
C GLU A 147 17.94 -1.21 24.91
N THR A 148 19.19 -1.36 24.45
CA THR A 148 20.00 -0.18 24.13
C THR A 148 19.57 0.44 22.81
N TRP A 149 19.39 -0.39 21.79
CA TRP A 149 18.90 -0.04 20.44
C TRP A 149 18.24 -1.27 19.82
N ASP A 150 17.20 -1.09 19.02
CA ASP A 150 16.45 -2.17 18.38
C ASP A 150 16.43 -2.10 16.85
N GLY A 151 16.73 -0.96 16.24
CA GLY A 151 16.70 -0.83 14.79
C GLY A 151 17.19 0.51 14.27
N ALA A 152 16.66 0.93 13.13
CA ALA A 152 16.98 2.20 12.51
C ALA A 152 16.25 3.36 13.20
N THR A 153 16.96 4.45 13.48
CA THR A 153 16.37 5.68 14.02
C THR A 153 15.86 6.60 12.91
N PHE A 154 14.88 7.43 13.20
CA PHE A 154 14.38 8.46 12.29
C PHE A 154 14.90 9.83 12.66
N GLY A 155 16.03 10.21 12.09
CA GLY A 155 16.70 11.49 12.41
C GLY A 155 17.00 11.62 13.90
N ASP A 156 16.73 12.82 14.46
CA ASP A 156 16.93 13.14 15.88
C ASP A 156 15.65 12.95 16.72
N MET A 157 14.59 12.37 16.16
CA MET A 157 13.35 12.13 16.90
C MET A 157 13.56 11.07 17.97
N PRO A 158 12.98 11.24 19.17
CA PRO A 158 13.03 10.23 20.23
C PRO A 158 12.51 8.89 19.75
N ASP A 159 13.35 7.88 19.79
CA ASP A 159 13.16 6.53 19.31
C ASP A 159 12.55 5.65 20.41
N LEU A 160 11.37 5.06 20.16
CA LEU A 160 10.62 4.31 21.15
C LEU A 160 11.27 2.96 21.48
N CYS A 161 11.45 2.65 22.75
CA CYS A 161 11.90 1.34 23.19
C CYS A 161 10.72 0.38 23.37
N HIS A 162 10.48 -0.46 22.39
CA HIS A 162 9.34 -1.41 22.36
C HIS A 162 9.41 -2.48 23.48
N ARG A 163 10.62 -2.75 24.04
CA ARG A 163 10.82 -3.61 25.20
C ARG A 163 10.46 -2.93 26.53
N ALA A 164 10.27 -1.61 26.56
CA ALA A 164 9.77 -0.93 27.76
C ALA A 164 8.30 -1.34 28.00
N PRO A 165 7.94 -1.88 29.17
CA PRO A 165 6.61 -2.44 29.42
C PRO A 165 5.47 -1.46 29.17
N LEU A 166 5.66 -0.17 29.51
CA LEU A 166 4.67 0.87 29.23
C LEU A 166 4.45 1.04 27.73
N VAL A 167 5.53 1.17 26.94
CA VAL A 167 5.46 1.33 25.47
C VAL A 167 4.75 0.12 24.85
N TYR A 168 5.21 -1.07 25.17
CA TYR A 168 4.62 -2.31 24.66
C TYR A 168 3.11 -2.38 24.93
N THR A 169 2.70 -2.16 26.20
CA THR A 169 1.29 -2.26 26.58
C THR A 169 0.43 -1.20 25.91
N GLU A 170 0.92 0.05 25.85
CA GLU A 170 0.16 1.17 25.32
C GLU A 170 0.01 1.10 23.80
N LEU A 171 1.04 0.69 23.06
CA LEU A 171 0.93 0.53 21.60
C LEU A 171 -0.07 -0.60 21.22
N ILE A 172 -0.10 -1.70 21.97
CA ILE A 172 -1.11 -2.76 21.79
C ILE A 172 -2.51 -2.24 22.14
N SER A 173 -2.63 -1.50 23.24
CA SER A 173 -3.92 -0.91 23.67
C SER A 173 -4.43 0.10 22.66
N TYR A 174 -3.56 0.93 22.10
CA TYR A 174 -3.90 1.88 21.05
C TYR A 174 -4.37 1.16 19.76
N ALA A 175 -3.63 0.14 19.32
CA ALA A 175 -4.04 -0.66 18.16
C ALA A 175 -5.42 -1.30 18.37
N ARG A 176 -5.66 -1.91 19.55
CA ARG A 176 -6.98 -2.44 19.90
C ARG A 176 -8.08 -1.39 19.87
N TRP A 177 -7.82 -0.22 20.46
CA TRP A 177 -8.76 0.90 20.47
C TRP A 177 -9.12 1.38 19.06
N LEU A 178 -8.15 1.45 18.15
CA LEU A 178 -8.41 1.79 16.74
C LEU A 178 -9.31 0.75 16.06
N LEU A 179 -9.14 -0.54 16.36
CA LEU A 179 -9.96 -1.59 15.76
C LEU A 179 -11.39 -1.63 16.35
N GLU A 180 -11.52 -1.56 17.68
CA GLU A 180 -12.78 -1.84 18.38
C GLU A 180 -13.65 -0.59 18.58
N GLU A 181 -13.04 0.59 18.79
CA GLU A 181 -13.79 1.81 19.10
C GLU A 181 -13.82 2.81 17.94
N ILE A 182 -12.72 2.89 17.14
CA ILE A 182 -12.68 3.82 16.00
C ILE A 182 -13.21 3.15 14.73
N GLY A 183 -13.00 1.85 14.58
CA GLY A 183 -13.60 1.06 13.50
C GLY A 183 -12.64 0.65 12.38
N PHE A 184 -11.33 0.77 12.54
CA PHE A 184 -10.38 0.31 11.52
C PHE A 184 -10.38 -1.20 11.35
N ASP A 185 -10.07 -1.68 10.13
CA ASP A 185 -10.01 -3.10 9.79
C ASP A 185 -8.60 -3.67 9.77
N GLY A 186 -7.59 -2.79 9.87
CA GLY A 186 -6.20 -3.19 9.82
C GLY A 186 -5.24 -2.02 9.82
N PHE A 187 -3.96 -2.30 9.53
CA PHE A 187 -2.86 -1.38 9.71
C PHE A 187 -1.83 -1.40 8.58
N ARG A 188 -1.27 -0.24 8.29
CA ARG A 188 0.03 -0.10 7.67
C ARG A 188 1.02 0.31 8.76
N TYR A 189 2.09 -0.45 8.92
CA TYR A 189 3.16 -0.16 9.86
C TYR A 189 4.26 0.63 9.18
N ASP A 190 4.48 1.86 9.67
CA ASP A 190 5.52 2.76 9.22
C ASP A 190 6.90 2.29 9.65
N MET A 191 7.90 2.46 8.78
CA MET A 191 9.33 2.31 9.08
C MET A 191 9.68 1.08 9.94
N VAL A 192 9.20 -0.11 9.56
CA VAL A 192 9.40 -1.33 10.36
C VAL A 192 10.85 -1.80 10.47
N LYS A 193 11.79 -1.14 9.81
CA LYS A 193 13.23 -1.31 10.05
C LYS A 193 13.69 -0.74 11.39
N GLY A 194 12.89 0.09 12.01
CA GLY A 194 13.21 0.74 13.28
C GLY A 194 12.89 -0.10 14.50
N TYR A 195 12.16 -1.23 14.34
CA TYR A 195 11.80 -2.10 15.46
C TYR A 195 11.55 -3.55 15.01
N GLY A 196 11.64 -4.48 15.97
CA GLY A 196 11.53 -5.90 15.65
C GLY A 196 10.14 -6.35 15.18
N GLY A 197 10.10 -7.27 14.23
CA GLY A 197 8.87 -7.87 13.70
C GLY A 197 7.99 -8.53 14.78
N TRP A 198 8.60 -8.93 15.92
CA TRP A 198 7.89 -9.46 17.07
C TRP A 198 6.85 -8.50 17.65
N MET A 199 7.08 -7.17 17.57
CA MET A 199 6.12 -6.16 18.02
C MET A 199 4.89 -6.14 17.11
N VAL A 200 5.09 -6.17 15.79
CA VAL A 200 4.00 -6.26 14.81
C VAL A 200 3.20 -7.55 15.04
N ARG A 201 3.88 -8.69 15.22
CA ARG A 201 3.22 -9.97 15.53
C ARG A 201 2.32 -9.86 16.76
N SER A 202 2.80 -9.22 17.83
CA SER A 202 1.99 -9.06 19.07
C SER A 202 0.67 -8.33 18.82
N ILE A 203 0.64 -7.40 17.87
CA ILE A 203 -0.58 -6.69 17.45
C ILE A 203 -1.42 -7.59 16.53
N GLN A 204 -0.80 -8.33 15.60
CA GLN A 204 -1.51 -9.22 14.69
C GLN A 204 -2.18 -10.41 15.41
N GLU A 205 -1.72 -10.76 16.59
CA GLU A 205 -2.38 -11.75 17.47
C GLU A 205 -3.67 -11.23 18.12
N LEU A 206 -3.96 -9.92 18.01
CA LEU A 206 -5.22 -9.37 18.51
C LEU A 206 -6.42 -10.04 17.85
N ARG A 207 -7.44 -10.26 18.65
CA ARG A 207 -8.78 -10.63 18.20
C ARG A 207 -9.68 -9.47 18.58
N ALA A 208 -9.91 -8.60 17.60
CA ALA A 208 -10.75 -7.42 17.80
C ALA A 208 -12.23 -7.82 17.73
N LEU A 209 -13.06 -7.17 18.54
CA LEU A 209 -14.50 -7.40 18.58
C LEU A 209 -15.23 -6.18 17.98
N ARG A 210 -16.08 -6.43 16.98
CA ARG A 210 -16.97 -5.43 16.40
C ARG A 210 -18.35 -6.05 16.16
N ASP A 211 -19.40 -5.41 16.63
CA ASP A 211 -20.79 -5.87 16.46
C ASP A 211 -21.03 -7.34 16.85
N GLY A 212 -20.37 -7.78 17.92
CA GLY A 212 -20.45 -9.16 18.41
C GLY A 212 -19.64 -10.17 17.58
N THR A 213 -18.92 -9.74 16.54
CA THR A 213 -18.09 -10.59 15.68
C THR A 213 -16.60 -10.36 15.97
N THR A 214 -15.86 -11.43 16.16
CA THR A 214 -14.40 -11.38 16.29
C THR A 214 -13.73 -11.43 14.95
N PHE A 215 -12.78 -10.54 14.70
CA PHE A 215 -11.99 -10.50 13.47
C PHE A 215 -10.49 -10.31 13.74
N LYS A 216 -9.66 -10.63 12.73
CA LYS A 216 -8.23 -10.41 12.73
C LYS A 216 -7.92 -9.18 11.87
N PRO A 217 -7.04 -8.25 12.33
CA PRO A 217 -6.70 -7.09 11.54
C PRO A 217 -5.88 -7.48 10.32
N TYR A 218 -6.13 -6.81 9.18
CA TYR A 218 -5.19 -6.82 8.06
C TYR A 218 -3.90 -6.09 8.43
N ALA A 219 -2.77 -6.44 7.78
CA ALA A 219 -1.53 -5.71 8.00
C ALA A 219 -0.58 -5.72 6.82
N VAL A 220 0.11 -4.58 6.66
CA VAL A 220 1.24 -4.41 5.75
C VAL A 220 2.33 -3.58 6.40
N GLY A 221 3.59 -4.00 6.28
CA GLY A 221 4.76 -3.28 6.79
C GLY A 221 5.50 -2.52 5.69
N GLU A 222 5.97 -1.32 6.03
CA GLU A 222 6.91 -0.58 5.21
C GLU A 222 8.34 -0.91 5.59
N CYS A 223 8.96 -1.82 4.85
CA CYS A 223 10.37 -2.13 4.94
C CYS A 223 11.06 -1.69 3.65
N TRP A 224 11.53 -0.46 3.58
CA TRP A 224 12.18 0.10 2.38
C TRP A 224 13.61 -0.43 2.26
N ASP A 225 13.75 -1.62 1.70
CA ASP A 225 15.04 -2.33 1.60
C ASP A 225 15.02 -3.39 0.49
N SER A 226 16.08 -4.21 0.44
CA SER A 226 16.18 -5.36 -0.44
C SER A 226 15.15 -6.44 -0.12
N GLU A 227 14.84 -7.30 -1.09
CA GLU A 227 13.93 -8.45 -0.89
C GLU A 227 14.36 -9.31 0.31
N ARG A 228 15.67 -9.53 0.48
CA ARG A 228 16.21 -10.32 1.59
C ARG A 228 15.89 -9.70 2.96
N THR A 229 16.16 -8.40 3.12
CA THR A 229 15.87 -7.69 4.39
C THR A 229 14.37 -7.70 4.69
N ILE A 230 13.54 -7.48 3.68
CA ILE A 230 12.07 -7.56 3.82
C ILE A 230 11.66 -8.99 4.19
N GLY A 231 12.26 -10.02 3.56
CA GLY A 231 12.01 -11.42 3.85
C GLY A 231 12.37 -11.80 5.28
N ASP A 232 13.54 -11.38 5.77
CA ASP A 232 13.98 -11.63 7.14
C ASP A 232 13.02 -10.98 8.17
N TRP A 233 12.56 -9.74 7.91
CA TRP A 233 11.55 -9.08 8.72
C TRP A 233 10.20 -9.81 8.71
N LEU A 234 9.73 -10.23 7.53
CA LEU A 234 8.49 -11.00 7.39
C LEU A 234 8.56 -12.33 8.14
N ASP A 235 9.70 -13.02 8.12
CA ASP A 235 9.89 -14.29 8.85
C ASP A 235 9.80 -14.07 10.36
N GLU A 236 10.33 -12.97 10.90
CA GLU A 236 10.17 -12.62 12.30
C GLU A 236 8.71 -12.23 12.63
N ALA A 237 8.12 -11.34 11.83
CA ALA A 237 6.77 -10.83 12.07
C ALA A 237 5.69 -11.93 11.97
N ASN A 238 5.93 -12.93 11.11
CA ASN A 238 4.98 -14.04 10.88
C ASN A 238 5.33 -15.33 11.64
N ALA A 239 6.38 -15.33 12.45
CA ALA A 239 6.77 -16.52 13.20
C ALA A 239 5.62 -17.02 14.09
N TRP A 240 5.12 -18.22 13.79
CA TRP A 240 4.00 -18.86 14.51
C TRP A 240 2.66 -18.12 14.46
N SER A 241 2.53 -17.10 13.60
CA SER A 241 1.29 -16.32 13.46
C SER A 241 0.26 -17.06 12.59
N ASP A 242 -0.99 -17.03 13.03
CA ASP A 242 -2.15 -17.45 12.24
C ASP A 242 -2.83 -16.29 11.50
N ASN A 243 -2.24 -15.09 11.57
CA ASN A 243 -2.63 -13.86 10.88
C ASN A 243 -1.40 -13.17 10.27
N PRO A 244 -0.91 -13.65 9.12
CA PRO A 244 0.32 -13.16 8.55
C PRO A 244 0.21 -11.70 8.06
N VAL A 245 1.27 -10.93 8.29
CA VAL A 245 1.48 -9.59 7.75
C VAL A 245 2.15 -9.68 6.38
N GLY A 246 1.78 -8.77 5.48
CA GLY A 246 2.49 -8.52 4.22
C GLY A 246 3.51 -7.39 4.32
N ALA A 247 4.21 -7.12 3.23
CA ALA A 247 5.10 -5.97 3.10
C ALA A 247 4.98 -5.34 1.70
N PHE A 248 5.23 -4.03 1.61
CA PHE A 248 5.36 -3.34 0.33
C PHE A 248 6.58 -3.86 -0.44
N ASP A 249 6.36 -4.21 -1.71
CA ASP A 249 7.39 -4.75 -2.60
C ASP A 249 8.23 -3.61 -3.23
N PHE A 250 9.11 -3.01 -2.43
CA PHE A 250 10.02 -1.96 -2.89
C PHE A 250 10.96 -2.43 -4.00
N PRO A 251 11.54 -3.64 -3.96
CA PRO A 251 12.34 -4.16 -5.06
C PRO A 251 11.58 -4.20 -6.40
N LEU A 252 10.31 -4.63 -6.40
CA LEU A 252 9.48 -4.58 -7.60
C LEU A 252 9.23 -3.15 -8.05
N ARG A 253 8.90 -2.24 -7.13
CA ARG A 253 8.69 -0.82 -7.46
C ARG A 253 9.90 -0.20 -8.17
N TRP A 254 11.12 -0.54 -7.76
CA TRP A 254 12.32 -0.03 -8.44
C TRP A 254 12.44 -0.60 -9.86
N ARG A 255 12.16 -1.89 -10.08
CA ARG A 255 12.09 -2.46 -11.43
C ARG A 255 11.02 -1.82 -12.30
N LEU A 256 9.85 -1.52 -11.73
CA LEU A 256 8.77 -0.84 -12.44
C LEU A 256 9.13 0.59 -12.82
N ARG A 257 9.89 1.30 -11.96
CA ARG A 257 10.44 2.61 -12.33
C ARG A 257 11.39 2.48 -13.52
N ASP A 258 12.29 1.53 -13.47
CA ASP A 258 13.25 1.32 -14.56
C ASP A 258 12.53 0.86 -15.85
N LEU A 259 11.49 0.04 -15.77
CA LEU A 259 10.62 -0.28 -16.89
C LEU A 259 10.03 0.99 -17.54
N CYS A 260 9.53 1.90 -16.72
CA CYS A 260 8.83 3.10 -17.19
C CYS A 260 9.76 4.19 -17.71
N ASP A 261 10.87 4.45 -17.01
CA ASP A 261 11.71 5.63 -17.22
C ASP A 261 13.09 5.35 -17.83
N SER A 262 13.58 4.10 -17.80
CA SER A 262 14.93 3.80 -18.30
C SER A 262 14.92 3.37 -19.75
N TYR A 263 15.67 4.10 -20.60
CA TYR A 263 15.89 3.67 -21.96
C TYR A 263 16.68 2.35 -22.01
N GLY A 264 16.18 1.37 -22.79
CA GLY A 264 16.83 0.09 -22.96
C GLY A 264 16.59 -0.91 -21.78
N PHE A 265 15.62 -0.64 -20.90
CA PHE A 265 15.19 -1.64 -19.93
C PHE A 265 14.75 -2.93 -20.64
N ARG A 266 15.23 -4.06 -20.13
CA ARG A 266 14.92 -5.37 -20.72
C ARG A 266 13.72 -5.99 -20.00
N LEU A 267 12.64 -6.29 -20.72
CA LEU A 267 11.44 -6.89 -20.12
C LEU A 267 11.71 -8.24 -19.45
N ARG A 268 12.77 -8.98 -19.86
CA ARG A 268 13.19 -10.20 -19.15
C ARG A 268 13.51 -9.98 -17.68
N ASP A 269 13.99 -8.78 -17.32
CA ASP A 269 14.36 -8.45 -15.94
C ASP A 269 13.11 -8.42 -15.01
N LEU A 270 11.90 -8.28 -15.56
CA LEU A 270 10.64 -8.42 -14.81
C LEU A 270 10.37 -9.85 -14.34
N ALA A 271 10.88 -10.85 -15.06
CA ALA A 271 10.72 -12.26 -14.72
C ALA A 271 11.79 -12.78 -13.75
N GLU A 272 12.77 -11.95 -13.37
CA GLU A 272 13.84 -12.35 -12.47
C GLU A 272 13.38 -12.35 -11.00
N ARG A 273 13.94 -13.28 -10.22
CA ARG A 273 13.75 -13.35 -8.76
C ARG A 273 14.32 -12.11 -8.05
N GLY A 274 14.12 -12.00 -6.74
CA GLY A 274 14.60 -10.91 -5.90
C GLY A 274 13.61 -9.75 -5.78
N VAL A 275 12.32 -10.07 -5.90
CA VAL A 275 11.18 -9.23 -5.53
C VAL A 275 10.15 -10.08 -4.79
N LEU A 276 9.41 -9.50 -3.86
CA LEU A 276 8.47 -10.27 -3.03
C LEU A 276 7.38 -10.96 -3.85
N MET A 277 6.88 -10.31 -4.88
CA MET A 277 5.83 -10.86 -5.73
C MET A 277 6.21 -12.23 -6.33
N TRP A 278 7.50 -12.46 -6.66
CA TRP A 278 7.97 -13.75 -7.16
C TRP A 278 8.28 -14.78 -6.07
N ASP A 279 8.76 -14.31 -4.92
CA ASP A 279 9.30 -15.20 -3.89
C ASP A 279 8.28 -15.44 -2.76
N ARG A 280 7.38 -14.46 -2.50
CA ARG A 280 6.36 -14.48 -1.44
C ARG A 280 5.06 -13.81 -1.89
N PRO A 281 4.40 -14.26 -2.98
CA PRO A 281 3.25 -13.55 -3.59
C PRO A 281 2.10 -13.28 -2.63
N ALA A 282 1.83 -14.18 -1.69
CA ALA A 282 0.76 -14.01 -0.71
C ALA A 282 1.05 -12.92 0.36
N GLN A 283 2.31 -12.48 0.49
CA GLN A 283 2.76 -11.45 1.42
C GLN A 283 3.16 -10.15 0.72
N ALA A 284 3.21 -10.15 -0.62
CA ALA A 284 3.60 -8.98 -1.41
C ALA A 284 2.46 -7.99 -1.56
N VAL A 285 2.66 -6.76 -1.11
CA VAL A 285 1.81 -5.62 -1.46
C VAL A 285 2.53 -4.84 -2.56
N THR A 286 2.01 -4.94 -3.79
CA THR A 286 2.62 -4.33 -4.97
C THR A 286 2.12 -2.90 -5.16
N PHE A 287 2.97 -1.99 -5.58
CA PHE A 287 2.62 -0.58 -5.78
C PHE A 287 3.49 0.09 -6.85
N VAL A 288 3.00 1.18 -7.40
CA VAL A 288 3.70 2.00 -8.40
C VAL A 288 4.29 3.25 -7.77
N GLU A 289 3.46 3.99 -7.06
CA GLU A 289 3.85 5.18 -6.28
C GLU A 289 3.27 5.12 -4.86
N ASN A 290 3.89 5.88 -3.96
CA ASN A 290 3.34 6.27 -2.67
C ASN A 290 3.75 7.71 -2.34
N HIS A 291 3.33 8.21 -1.18
CA HIS A 291 3.55 9.59 -0.73
C HIS A 291 5.04 9.97 -0.56
N ASP A 292 5.94 8.99 -0.40
CA ASP A 292 7.38 9.20 -0.27
C ASP A 292 8.11 9.05 -1.60
N VAL A 293 7.98 7.88 -2.27
CA VAL A 293 8.73 7.63 -3.50
C VAL A 293 8.40 8.63 -4.61
N VAL A 294 7.19 9.19 -4.62
CA VAL A 294 6.80 10.24 -5.57
C VAL A 294 7.58 11.54 -5.36
N ARG A 295 8.12 11.77 -4.16
CA ARG A 295 8.96 12.93 -3.85
C ARG A 295 10.44 12.70 -4.14
N ASP A 296 10.91 11.47 -3.86
CA ASP A 296 12.33 11.13 -3.91
C ASP A 296 12.77 10.58 -5.27
N SER A 297 11.94 9.75 -5.89
CA SER A 297 12.25 9.07 -7.14
C SER A 297 10.99 8.73 -7.94
N PRO A 298 10.21 9.75 -8.39
CA PRO A 298 8.94 9.51 -9.08
C PRO A 298 9.13 8.75 -10.39
N ILE A 299 8.11 8.01 -10.79
CA ILE A 299 7.96 7.52 -12.15
C ILE A 299 7.34 8.63 -13.00
N ILE A 300 8.00 9.01 -14.08
CA ILE A 300 7.59 10.15 -14.90
C ILE A 300 6.83 9.70 -16.16
N ASN A 301 7.26 8.59 -16.77
CA ASN A 301 6.74 8.14 -18.06
C ASN A 301 5.98 6.82 -17.92
N ASP A 302 5.08 6.57 -18.84
CA ASP A 302 4.47 5.26 -19.13
C ASP A 302 3.96 4.48 -17.88
N LYS A 303 3.51 5.19 -16.82
CA LYS A 303 3.04 4.59 -15.54
C LYS A 303 2.00 3.48 -15.71
N LEU A 304 1.18 3.56 -16.76
CA LEU A 304 0.17 2.54 -17.05
C LEU A 304 0.78 1.16 -17.34
N LEU A 305 2.05 1.08 -17.81
CA LEU A 305 2.76 -0.21 -17.90
C LEU A 305 2.97 -0.85 -16.52
N ALA A 306 3.35 -0.03 -15.54
CA ALA A 306 3.55 -0.49 -14.16
C ALA A 306 2.21 -0.90 -13.52
N TYR A 307 1.14 -0.12 -13.71
CA TYR A 307 -0.20 -0.47 -13.24
C TYR A 307 -0.74 -1.72 -13.93
N ALA A 308 -0.53 -1.88 -15.23
CA ALA A 308 -0.90 -3.11 -15.93
C ALA A 308 -0.17 -4.33 -15.35
N PHE A 309 1.10 -4.17 -14.98
CA PHE A 309 1.85 -5.23 -14.33
C PHE A 309 1.25 -5.60 -12.96
N ILE A 310 1.13 -4.66 -12.02
CA ILE A 310 0.69 -4.99 -10.65
C ILE A 310 -0.78 -5.43 -10.57
N LEU A 311 -1.65 -4.94 -11.47
CA LEU A 311 -3.08 -5.28 -11.49
C LEU A 311 -3.39 -6.59 -12.23
N THR A 312 -2.41 -7.20 -12.89
CA THR A 312 -2.58 -8.49 -13.56
C THR A 312 -1.81 -9.64 -12.90
N HIS A 313 -0.74 -9.31 -12.16
CA HIS A 313 0.12 -10.30 -11.48
C HIS A 313 -0.42 -10.75 -10.12
N GLU A 314 0.31 -11.65 -9.47
CA GLU A 314 0.06 -12.01 -8.08
C GLU A 314 0.53 -10.89 -7.15
N GLY A 315 0.09 -10.94 -5.89
CA GLY A 315 0.29 -9.89 -4.90
C GLY A 315 -1.00 -9.10 -4.63
N TYR A 316 -0.96 -8.20 -3.67
CA TYR A 316 -2.07 -7.30 -3.34
C TYR A 316 -1.75 -5.89 -3.86
N PRO A 317 -2.38 -5.43 -4.95
CA PRO A 317 -2.05 -4.15 -5.55
C PRO A 317 -2.56 -2.97 -4.72
N CYS A 318 -1.69 -1.95 -4.58
CA CYS A 318 -2.00 -0.66 -3.99
C CYS A 318 -1.87 0.44 -5.05
N VAL A 319 -2.94 1.19 -5.27
CA VAL A 319 -3.01 2.33 -6.19
C VAL A 319 -2.82 3.63 -5.42
N PHE A 320 -2.07 4.56 -5.98
CA PHE A 320 -1.80 5.85 -5.35
C PHE A 320 -2.84 6.90 -5.72
N TRP A 321 -3.30 7.69 -4.74
CA TRP A 321 -4.33 8.72 -4.91
C TRP A 321 -4.04 9.70 -6.07
N GLN A 322 -2.81 10.24 -6.14
CA GLN A 322 -2.50 11.22 -7.18
C GLN A 322 -2.51 10.62 -8.58
N ASP A 323 -2.03 9.39 -8.76
CA ASP A 323 -2.10 8.70 -10.05
C ASP A 323 -3.56 8.54 -10.49
N TYR A 324 -4.42 8.14 -9.54
CA TYR A 324 -5.81 7.88 -9.83
C TYR A 324 -6.63 9.15 -10.08
N PHE A 325 -6.59 10.11 -9.14
CA PHE A 325 -7.46 11.29 -9.17
C PHE A 325 -6.82 12.55 -9.76
N ASN A 326 -5.53 12.80 -9.49
CA ASN A 326 -4.89 14.07 -9.84
C ASN A 326 -4.25 14.04 -11.23
N TRP A 327 -3.68 12.88 -11.62
CA TRP A 327 -2.98 12.73 -12.90
C TRP A 327 -3.80 11.99 -13.95
N ASN A 328 -5.08 11.80 -13.69
CA ASN A 328 -6.07 11.27 -14.62
C ASN A 328 -5.73 9.90 -15.22
N LEU A 329 -5.02 9.03 -14.47
CA LEU A 329 -4.74 7.68 -14.93
C LEU A 329 -5.92 6.71 -14.71
N ALA A 330 -6.96 7.12 -13.96
CA ALA A 330 -8.20 6.35 -13.81
C ALA A 330 -8.87 6.08 -15.16
N GLN A 331 -9.08 7.11 -15.97
CA GLN A 331 -9.71 7.06 -17.31
C GLN A 331 -11.01 6.23 -17.33
N PRO A 332 -12.04 6.59 -16.55
CA PRO A 332 -13.20 5.73 -16.24
C PRO A 332 -14.00 5.28 -17.45
N ASP A 333 -13.98 6.04 -18.55
CA ASP A 333 -14.73 5.73 -19.78
C ASP A 333 -13.83 5.11 -20.88
N ASN A 334 -12.60 4.73 -20.53
CA ASN A 334 -11.60 4.23 -21.46
C ASN A 334 -11.03 2.88 -21.01
N GLN A 335 -10.80 1.98 -21.95
CA GLN A 335 -10.17 0.68 -21.69
C GLN A 335 -8.65 0.77 -21.47
N SER A 336 -8.09 1.97 -21.36
CA SER A 336 -6.66 2.19 -21.20
C SER A 336 -6.23 2.56 -19.78
N GLY A 337 -7.17 2.92 -18.89
CA GLY A 337 -6.87 3.46 -17.57
C GLY A 337 -6.82 2.43 -16.45
N ILE A 338 -6.56 2.93 -15.24
CA ILE A 338 -6.53 2.12 -14.02
C ILE A 338 -7.89 1.46 -13.75
N ASP A 339 -9.01 2.12 -14.06
CA ASP A 339 -10.36 1.55 -13.87
C ASP A 339 -10.56 0.27 -14.68
N ALA A 340 -10.14 0.27 -15.94
CA ALA A 340 -10.21 -0.93 -16.77
C ALA A 340 -9.34 -2.07 -16.22
N LEU A 341 -8.15 -1.73 -15.71
CA LEU A 341 -7.23 -2.69 -15.11
C LEU A 341 -7.76 -3.25 -13.78
N ILE A 342 -8.38 -2.42 -12.92
CA ILE A 342 -9.03 -2.88 -11.68
C ILE A 342 -10.18 -3.82 -12.02
N LYS A 343 -11.01 -3.48 -13.00
CA LYS A 343 -12.11 -4.34 -13.44
C LYS A 343 -11.61 -5.71 -13.93
N VAL A 344 -10.53 -5.72 -14.70
CA VAL A 344 -9.88 -6.97 -15.15
C VAL A 344 -9.29 -7.73 -13.96
N HIS A 345 -8.66 -7.03 -13.01
CA HIS A 345 -8.14 -7.64 -11.79
C HIS A 345 -9.23 -8.39 -11.03
N GLU A 346 -10.34 -7.74 -10.75
CA GLU A 346 -11.42 -8.31 -9.96
C GLU A 346 -12.13 -9.47 -10.65
N GLN A 347 -12.27 -9.39 -11.96
CA GLN A 347 -13.04 -10.37 -12.71
C GLN A 347 -12.20 -11.56 -13.22
N ASN A 348 -10.89 -11.39 -13.39
CA ASN A 348 -10.07 -12.35 -14.12
C ASN A 348 -8.72 -12.70 -13.46
N ALA A 349 -8.15 -11.85 -12.58
CA ALA A 349 -6.78 -12.03 -12.09
C ALA A 349 -6.67 -13.03 -10.93
N ALA A 350 -7.27 -14.21 -11.04
CA ALA A 350 -7.18 -15.26 -10.04
C ALA A 350 -6.29 -16.43 -10.48
N GLY A 351 -5.97 -17.27 -9.51
CA GLY A 351 -5.12 -18.45 -9.70
C GLY A 351 -3.63 -18.13 -9.87
N PRO A 352 -2.80 -19.16 -10.05
CA PRO A 352 -1.37 -18.99 -10.26
C PRO A 352 -1.05 -18.26 -11.57
N MET A 353 0.07 -17.56 -11.61
CA MET A 353 0.56 -16.97 -12.85
C MET A 353 1.62 -17.83 -13.50
N GLN A 354 1.76 -17.68 -14.82
CA GLN A 354 2.76 -18.34 -15.64
C GLN A 354 3.27 -17.39 -16.71
N VAL A 355 4.60 -17.22 -16.77
CA VAL A 355 5.25 -16.53 -17.88
C VAL A 355 5.27 -17.45 -19.09
N LEU A 356 4.65 -17.01 -20.19
CA LEU A 356 4.55 -17.77 -21.44
C LEU A 356 5.69 -17.47 -22.39
N PHE A 357 6.13 -16.21 -22.41
CA PHE A 357 7.26 -15.76 -23.23
C PHE A 357 7.90 -14.52 -22.61
N VAL A 358 9.20 -14.42 -22.70
CA VAL A 358 9.92 -13.19 -22.35
C VAL A 358 11.24 -13.06 -23.10
N ASP A 359 11.46 -11.87 -23.66
CA ASP A 359 12.74 -11.42 -24.18
C ASP A 359 13.05 -9.98 -23.71
N ASN A 360 13.90 -9.25 -24.41
CA ASN A 360 14.22 -7.87 -24.03
C ASN A 360 13.08 -6.89 -24.27
N ASP A 361 12.22 -7.16 -25.25
CA ASP A 361 11.24 -6.22 -25.79
C ASP A 361 9.79 -6.67 -25.63
N LEU A 362 9.57 -7.93 -25.28
CA LEU A 362 8.24 -8.52 -25.14
C LEU A 362 8.17 -9.39 -23.88
N TYR A 363 7.09 -9.24 -23.13
CA TYR A 363 6.74 -10.06 -21.98
C TYR A 363 5.30 -10.53 -22.12
N VAL A 364 5.07 -11.82 -22.03
CA VAL A 364 3.73 -12.42 -22.08
C VAL A 364 3.55 -13.34 -20.89
N MET A 365 2.50 -13.12 -20.12
CA MET A 365 2.13 -14.00 -19.02
C MET A 365 0.64 -14.30 -19.03
N GLN A 366 0.24 -15.34 -18.31
CA GLN A 366 -1.17 -15.65 -18.03
C GLN A 366 -1.42 -15.87 -16.55
N ARG A 367 -2.62 -15.50 -16.09
CA ARG A 367 -3.23 -16.01 -14.86
C ARG A 367 -4.09 -17.19 -15.21
N LEU A 368 -3.99 -18.27 -14.44
CA LEU A 368 -4.68 -19.51 -14.77
C LEU A 368 -6.17 -19.51 -14.39
N GLY A 369 -6.63 -18.48 -13.66
CA GLY A 369 -7.98 -18.43 -13.14
C GLY A 369 -8.18 -19.33 -11.91
N ALA A 370 -9.23 -19.05 -11.15
CA ALA A 370 -9.69 -19.87 -10.02
C ALA A 370 -11.16 -19.53 -9.72
N GLY A 371 -11.94 -20.54 -9.28
CA GLY A 371 -13.37 -20.36 -9.05
C GLY A 371 -14.08 -19.92 -10.32
N ASP A 372 -14.85 -18.84 -10.23
CA ASP A 372 -15.60 -18.27 -11.36
C ASP A 372 -14.76 -17.33 -12.24
N GLN A 373 -13.52 -17.06 -11.87
CA GLN A 373 -12.61 -16.21 -12.63
C GLN A 373 -11.82 -17.01 -13.65
N ASN A 374 -12.00 -16.68 -14.92
CA ASN A 374 -11.46 -17.46 -16.04
C ASN A 374 -9.97 -17.23 -16.34
N GLY A 375 -9.32 -16.31 -15.65
CA GLY A 375 -7.93 -15.92 -15.91
C GLY A 375 -7.82 -14.83 -16.99
N LEU A 376 -6.60 -14.43 -17.28
CA LEU A 376 -6.24 -13.41 -18.27
C LEU A 376 -4.87 -13.71 -18.87
N ALA A 377 -4.54 -13.05 -19.99
CA ALA A 377 -3.19 -12.96 -20.51
C ALA A 377 -2.78 -11.48 -20.64
N LEU A 378 -1.60 -11.14 -20.14
CA LEU A 378 -0.97 -9.82 -20.30
C LEU A 378 0.14 -9.90 -21.34
N VAL A 379 0.20 -8.91 -22.21
CA VAL A 379 1.31 -8.64 -23.12
C VAL A 379 1.89 -7.27 -22.80
N LEU A 380 3.18 -7.17 -22.50
CA LEU A 380 3.91 -5.90 -22.41
C LEU A 380 4.85 -5.78 -23.58
N ASN A 381 4.90 -4.61 -24.20
CA ASN A 381 5.73 -4.29 -25.36
C ASN A 381 6.60 -3.07 -25.09
N ASN A 382 7.92 -3.23 -25.22
CA ASN A 382 8.89 -2.17 -25.00
C ASN A 382 9.37 -1.49 -26.31
N ARG A 383 8.92 -1.99 -27.47
CA ARG A 383 9.26 -1.41 -28.79
C ARG A 383 8.42 -0.20 -29.14
N GLY A 384 8.94 0.63 -30.02
CA GLY A 384 8.23 1.76 -30.64
C GLY A 384 7.28 1.35 -31.78
N SER A 385 7.04 0.06 -32.00
CA SER A 385 6.09 -0.51 -32.97
C SER A 385 5.30 -1.60 -32.31
N TRP A 386 4.16 -1.98 -32.88
CA TRP A 386 3.40 -3.17 -32.47
C TRP A 386 4.30 -4.39 -32.39
N ASN A 387 4.16 -5.17 -31.31
CA ASN A 387 4.95 -6.37 -31.09
C ASN A 387 4.07 -7.46 -30.45
N GLY A 388 4.35 -8.71 -30.80
CA GLY A 388 3.62 -9.86 -30.29
C GLY A 388 4.28 -11.17 -30.72
N THR A 389 3.80 -12.26 -30.18
CA THR A 389 4.32 -13.58 -30.49
C THR A 389 3.26 -14.67 -30.30
N TRP A 390 3.52 -15.82 -30.88
CA TRP A 390 2.75 -17.03 -30.62
C TRP A 390 3.09 -17.59 -29.23
N VAL A 391 2.06 -17.82 -28.42
CA VAL A 391 2.17 -18.43 -27.11
C VAL A 391 1.13 -19.52 -26.93
N GLN A 392 1.44 -20.52 -26.13
CA GLN A 392 0.50 -21.54 -25.72
C GLN A 392 -0.16 -21.14 -24.41
N THR A 393 -1.43 -20.79 -24.48
CA THR A 393 -2.27 -20.45 -23.32
C THR A 393 -2.94 -21.71 -22.75
N ARG A 394 -3.62 -21.56 -21.60
CA ARG A 394 -4.41 -22.65 -21.02
C ARG A 394 -5.75 -22.91 -21.76
N TRP A 395 -6.18 -21.98 -22.60
CA TRP A 395 -7.50 -22.03 -23.24
C TRP A 395 -7.40 -22.65 -24.65
N ASN A 396 -8.18 -23.69 -24.90
CA ASN A 396 -8.25 -24.39 -26.21
C ASN A 396 -9.50 -23.96 -26.95
N ASN A 397 -9.42 -23.73 -28.27
CA ASN A 397 -10.54 -23.32 -29.12
C ASN A 397 -11.35 -22.16 -28.54
N THR A 398 -10.70 -21.19 -27.89
CA THR A 398 -11.33 -20.11 -27.14
C THR A 398 -11.09 -18.78 -27.83
N ARG A 399 -12.11 -17.94 -27.85
CA ARG A 399 -12.00 -16.54 -28.25
C ARG A 399 -11.39 -15.74 -27.13
N LEU A 400 -10.32 -14.99 -27.40
CA LEU A 400 -9.67 -14.06 -26.48
C LEU A 400 -9.96 -12.63 -26.93
N VAL A 401 -10.57 -11.84 -26.07
CA VAL A 401 -10.90 -10.44 -26.35
C VAL A 401 -10.01 -9.49 -25.56
N PRO A 402 -9.56 -8.37 -26.16
CA PRO A 402 -8.84 -7.34 -25.43
C PRO A 402 -9.79 -6.64 -24.45
N ALA A 403 -9.45 -6.67 -23.15
CA ALA A 403 -10.23 -6.10 -22.07
C ALA A 403 -9.66 -4.76 -21.57
N ALA A 404 -8.32 -4.61 -21.61
CA ALA A 404 -7.63 -3.37 -21.31
C ALA A 404 -6.36 -3.24 -22.16
N TRP A 405 -6.04 -2.04 -22.61
CA TRP A 405 -4.81 -1.77 -23.37
C TRP A 405 -4.44 -0.29 -23.29
N ALA A 406 -3.17 0.02 -23.40
CA ALA A 406 -2.66 1.37 -23.63
C ALA A 406 -1.30 1.30 -24.32
N GLY A 407 -0.93 2.35 -25.02
CA GLY A 407 0.35 2.49 -25.68
C GLY A 407 0.47 3.81 -26.42
N ARG A 408 1.53 3.96 -27.19
CA ARG A 408 1.75 5.18 -27.99
C ARG A 408 0.99 5.20 -29.34
N ASP A 409 0.26 4.14 -29.66
CA ASP A 409 -0.69 4.09 -30.76
C ASP A 409 -2.10 3.99 -30.14
N ASP A 410 -2.74 5.14 -29.97
CA ASP A 410 -4.07 5.29 -29.39
C ASP A 410 -5.20 5.19 -30.43
N LEU A 411 -4.86 5.14 -31.72
CA LEU A 411 -5.82 5.02 -32.83
C LEU A 411 -6.22 3.54 -33.10
N ASN A 412 -5.36 2.61 -32.67
CA ASN A 412 -5.57 1.19 -32.92
C ASN A 412 -5.64 0.41 -31.60
N MET A 413 -6.59 -0.51 -31.52
CA MET A 413 -6.72 -1.44 -30.40
C MET A 413 -6.16 -2.82 -30.78
N PRO A 414 -5.73 -3.62 -29.78
CA PRO A 414 -5.42 -5.02 -30.05
C PRO A 414 -6.63 -5.76 -30.65
N HIS A 415 -6.38 -6.61 -31.65
CA HIS A 415 -7.44 -7.42 -32.22
C HIS A 415 -7.77 -8.61 -31.32
N GLU A 416 -9.03 -9.03 -31.30
CA GLU A 416 -9.42 -10.32 -30.72
C GLU A 416 -8.69 -11.49 -31.40
N LYS A 417 -8.45 -12.54 -30.65
CA LYS A 417 -7.69 -13.72 -31.09
C LYS A 417 -8.47 -14.99 -30.81
N TRP A 418 -8.17 -16.04 -31.57
CA TRP A 418 -8.68 -17.37 -31.31
C TRP A 418 -7.50 -18.30 -30.99
N THR A 419 -7.60 -19.03 -29.90
CA THR A 419 -6.68 -20.13 -29.65
C THR A 419 -7.08 -21.34 -30.49
N ASN A 420 -6.08 -22.10 -30.95
CA ASN A 420 -6.34 -23.37 -31.62
C ASN A 420 -6.67 -24.49 -30.61
N GLU A 421 -6.83 -25.72 -31.11
CA GLU A 421 -7.11 -26.91 -30.29
C GLU A 421 -6.05 -27.21 -29.21
N SER A 422 -4.82 -26.73 -29.38
CA SER A 422 -3.70 -26.87 -28.43
C SER A 422 -3.44 -25.59 -27.61
N GLY A 423 -4.33 -24.61 -27.68
CA GLY A 423 -4.22 -23.37 -26.89
C GLY A 423 -3.29 -22.28 -27.46
N TRP A 424 -2.77 -22.45 -28.70
CA TRP A 424 -1.89 -21.45 -29.30
C TRP A 424 -2.64 -20.28 -29.90
N ALA A 425 -2.16 -19.05 -29.58
CA ALA A 425 -2.61 -17.79 -30.17
C ALA A 425 -1.44 -16.82 -30.33
N ASP A 426 -1.54 -15.89 -31.29
CA ASP A 426 -0.61 -14.79 -31.47
C ASP A 426 -1.10 -13.56 -30.71
N LEU A 427 -0.53 -13.25 -29.56
CA LEU A 427 -0.94 -12.13 -28.70
C LEU A 427 -0.03 -10.91 -28.94
N TRP A 428 -0.64 -9.72 -29.04
CA TRP A 428 0.03 -8.49 -29.43
C TRP A 428 -0.26 -7.34 -28.44
N ALA A 429 0.69 -6.42 -28.31
CA ALA A 429 0.50 -5.15 -27.61
C ALA A 429 0.93 -3.95 -28.46
N PRO A 430 0.32 -2.77 -28.25
CA PRO A 430 0.67 -1.56 -28.96
C PRO A 430 2.10 -1.09 -28.64
N PRO A 431 2.63 -0.14 -29.44
CA PRO A 431 3.96 0.44 -29.22
C PRO A 431 4.12 1.02 -27.81
N ARG A 432 5.19 0.62 -27.11
CA ARG A 432 5.49 1.06 -25.74
C ARG A 432 4.23 1.00 -24.87
N GLY A 433 3.61 -0.18 -24.81
CA GLY A 433 2.30 -0.34 -24.21
C GLY A 433 2.02 -1.75 -23.72
N TYR A 434 0.77 -1.98 -23.39
CA TYR A 434 0.27 -3.27 -22.94
C TYR A 434 -1.04 -3.65 -23.61
N GLY A 435 -1.33 -4.94 -23.63
CA GLY A 435 -2.64 -5.51 -23.97
C GLY A 435 -3.00 -6.62 -22.98
N VAL A 436 -4.21 -6.56 -22.43
CA VAL A 436 -4.78 -7.61 -21.57
C VAL A 436 -5.89 -8.31 -22.32
N TYR A 437 -5.79 -9.63 -22.43
CA TYR A 437 -6.78 -10.48 -23.08
C TYR A 437 -7.47 -11.36 -22.06
N ILE A 438 -8.78 -11.50 -22.22
CA ILE A 438 -9.61 -12.40 -21.40
C ILE A 438 -10.38 -13.38 -22.30
N PRO A 439 -10.67 -14.59 -21.83
CA PRO A 439 -11.54 -15.53 -22.53
C PRO A 439 -12.99 -14.99 -22.56
N ALA A 440 -13.64 -15.02 -23.75
CA ALA A 440 -15.01 -14.56 -23.97
C ALA A 440 -15.99 -15.75 -24.01
#